data_bfb93e6672662fd1266c6f54cc53e33e
#
_entry.id   bfb93e6672662fd1266c6f54cc53e33e
#
_cell.length_a   1.000
_cell.length_b   1.000
_cell.length_c   1.000
_cell.angle_alpha   90.00
_cell.angle_beta   90.00
_cell.angle_gamma   90.00
#
_symmetry.space_group_name_H-M   'P 1'
#
loop_
_entity.id
_entity.type
_entity.pdbx_description
1 polymer ?
#
loop_
_entity_poly.entity_id
_entity_poly.type
_entity_poly.pdbx_seq_one_letter_code
_entity_poly.pdbx_strand_id
1 'polypeptide(L)'
;MSGRNWQEAKTARPILYSFRRCPYAMRARLALLASGTGVELREVKLSAKPDHLLEISPKGTVPVLLLEEGGVIEESLDIMHWALGRSDPQGWLEREDADLIARNDGPFKHALDRYKYPERHGSDPLEHRAAGLAMLRDLEERLTRHSNLSSEAMGLTDAAIMPFVRQFAMTDRDWFDAQELPHLQAWLDRHLASDLFTRCMARTKPWQPGDEPVIFGAA
;
A
#
# COMPACT_ATOMS: atom_id res chain seq x y z
N MET A 1 23.26 20.96 22.17
CA MET A 1 22.09 20.71 21.33
C MET A 1 21.37 19.49 21.91
N SER A 2 20.26 19.71 22.60
CA SER A 2 19.53 18.66 23.33
C SER A 2 18.78 17.78 22.30
N GLY A 3 19.33 16.61 22.02
CA GLY A 3 18.61 15.59 21.25
C GLY A 3 17.34 15.21 22.02
N ARG A 4 16.19 15.54 21.50
CA ARG A 4 14.91 15.05 22.03
C ARG A 4 14.86 13.56 21.80
N ASN A 5 14.78 12.79 22.89
CA ASN A 5 14.62 11.33 22.84
C ASN A 5 13.17 11.01 22.42
N TRP A 6 12.95 10.85 21.13
CA TRP A 6 11.63 10.58 20.54
C TRP A 6 11.07 9.19 20.90
N GLN A 7 11.94 8.28 21.39
CA GLN A 7 11.54 6.95 21.88
C GLN A 7 10.67 6.99 23.13
N GLU A 8 10.64 8.14 23.85
CA GLU A 8 9.84 8.32 25.07
C GLU A 8 8.63 9.26 24.87
N ALA A 9 8.47 9.86 23.69
CA ALA A 9 7.34 10.75 23.43
C ALA A 9 6.07 9.92 23.14
N LYS A 10 5.26 9.68 24.17
CA LYS A 10 3.91 9.17 24.00
C LYS A 10 3.13 10.13 23.10
N THR A 11 2.67 9.64 21.96
CA THR A 11 1.76 10.37 21.09
C THR A 11 0.31 10.09 21.49
N ALA A 12 -0.58 11.05 21.28
CA ALA A 12 -1.99 10.86 21.60
C ALA A 12 -2.68 9.81 20.69
N ARG A 13 -2.06 9.48 19.55
CA ARG A 13 -2.48 8.47 18.56
C ARG A 13 -1.26 7.98 17.81
N PRO A 14 -1.32 6.79 17.20
CA PRO A 14 -0.27 6.36 16.27
C PRO A 14 -0.12 7.35 15.11
N ILE A 15 1.09 7.51 14.59
CA ILE A 15 1.40 8.42 13.49
C ILE A 15 1.80 7.62 12.25
N LEU A 16 1.08 7.78 11.14
CA LEU A 16 1.41 7.17 9.87
C LEU A 16 2.11 8.18 8.94
N TYR A 17 3.39 7.96 8.67
CA TYR A 17 4.08 8.60 7.57
C TYR A 17 3.78 7.88 6.27
N SER A 18 3.23 8.59 5.30
CA SER A 18 2.66 8.01 4.09
C SER A 18 2.93 8.88 2.87
N PHE A 19 3.08 8.26 1.72
CA PHE A 19 3.00 8.93 0.43
C PHE A 19 1.86 8.31 -0.36
N ARG A 20 0.83 9.08 -0.63
CA ARG A 20 -0.44 8.63 -1.20
C ARG A 20 -0.29 7.76 -2.46
N ARG A 21 0.70 8.03 -3.32
CA ARG A 21 0.92 7.29 -4.57
C ARG A 21 1.82 6.06 -4.42
N CYS A 22 2.38 5.82 -3.25
CA CYS A 22 3.21 4.64 -2.98
C CYS A 22 2.31 3.41 -2.77
N PRO A 23 2.48 2.31 -3.51
CA PRO A 23 1.65 1.12 -3.36
C PRO A 23 1.77 0.49 -1.97
N TYR A 24 2.94 0.49 -1.36
CA TYR A 24 3.14 0.04 0.01
C TYR A 24 2.39 0.91 1.03
N ALA A 25 2.40 2.24 0.85
CA ALA A 25 1.64 3.13 1.71
C ALA A 25 0.11 2.97 1.52
N MET A 26 -0.35 2.62 0.31
CA MET A 26 -1.76 2.29 0.07
C MET A 26 -2.19 1.06 0.85
N ARG A 27 -1.36 0.00 0.97
CA ARG A 27 -1.63 -1.17 1.82
C ARG A 27 -1.97 -0.76 3.25
N ALA A 28 -1.07 -0.01 3.88
CA ALA A 28 -1.27 0.48 5.25
C ALA A 28 -2.55 1.31 5.38
N ARG A 29 -2.80 2.22 4.43
CA ARG A 29 -4.01 3.05 4.42
C ARG A 29 -5.29 2.23 4.29
N LEU A 30 -5.31 1.23 3.41
CA LEU A 30 -6.46 0.35 3.21
C LEU A 30 -6.79 -0.44 4.49
N ALA A 31 -5.77 -1.03 5.14
CA ALA A 31 -5.98 -1.78 6.37
C ALA A 31 -6.44 -0.91 7.54
N LEU A 32 -5.88 0.30 7.68
CA LEU A 32 -6.33 1.27 8.69
C LEU A 32 -7.79 1.69 8.50
N LEU A 33 -8.20 1.90 7.26
CA LEU A 33 -9.61 2.20 6.93
C LEU A 33 -10.53 1.02 7.19
N ALA A 34 -10.12 -0.20 6.82
CA ALA A 34 -10.92 -1.40 7.02
C ALA A 34 -11.10 -1.76 8.50
N SER A 35 -10.03 -1.56 9.29
CA SER A 35 -10.07 -1.79 10.74
C SER A 35 -10.77 -0.68 11.54
N GLY A 36 -10.96 0.50 10.95
CA GLY A 36 -11.44 1.68 11.68
C GLY A 36 -10.41 2.26 12.66
N THR A 37 -9.13 1.85 12.55
CA THR A 37 -8.07 2.30 13.46
C THR A 37 -7.62 3.72 13.10
N GLY A 38 -7.93 4.67 13.99
CA GLY A 38 -7.59 6.09 13.79
C GLY A 38 -6.12 6.38 14.04
N VAL A 39 -5.45 7.03 13.07
CA VAL A 39 -4.06 7.48 13.17
C VAL A 39 -3.95 8.95 12.77
N GLU A 40 -2.88 9.63 13.21
CA GLU A 40 -2.45 10.90 12.62
C GLU A 40 -1.74 10.62 11.29
N LEU A 41 -2.28 11.11 10.18
CA LEU A 41 -1.68 10.95 8.86
C LEU A 41 -0.72 12.10 8.57
N ARG A 42 0.54 11.76 8.28
CA ARG A 42 1.57 12.68 7.83
C ARG A 42 1.96 12.37 6.39
N GLU A 43 1.40 13.13 5.44
CA GLU A 43 1.75 12.99 4.02
C GLU A 43 3.17 13.47 3.78
N VAL A 44 4.00 12.64 3.16
CA VAL A 44 5.43 12.87 2.96
C VAL A 44 5.68 13.38 1.54
N LYS A 45 6.44 14.47 1.42
CA LYS A 45 7.06 14.86 0.16
C LYS A 45 8.40 14.14 0.02
N LEU A 46 8.51 13.15 -0.89
CA LEU A 46 9.68 12.28 -0.99
C LEU A 46 11.00 13.01 -1.26
N SER A 47 10.95 14.20 -1.90
CA SER A 47 12.13 15.05 -2.15
C SER A 47 12.52 15.92 -0.96
N ALA A 48 11.70 15.95 0.12
CA ALA A 48 11.93 16.73 1.33
C ALA A 48 11.26 15.99 2.50
N LYS A 49 11.87 14.88 2.90
CA LYS A 49 11.36 14.04 4.00
C LYS A 49 11.52 14.76 5.33
N PRO A 50 10.53 14.68 6.23
CA PRO A 50 10.64 15.26 7.59
C PRO A 50 11.80 14.63 8.37
N ASP A 51 12.56 15.45 9.11
CA ASP A 51 13.66 14.98 9.96
C ASP A 51 13.20 13.90 10.94
N HIS A 52 12.04 14.11 11.58
CA HIS A 52 11.48 13.14 12.51
C HIS A 52 11.22 11.75 11.86
N LEU A 53 10.82 11.69 10.57
CA LEU A 53 10.72 10.41 9.87
C LEU A 53 12.08 9.73 9.76
N LEU A 54 13.13 10.49 9.43
CA LEU A 54 14.50 9.96 9.27
C LEU A 54 15.14 9.55 10.61
N GLU A 55 14.74 10.19 11.71
CA GLU A 55 15.16 9.85 13.07
C GLU A 55 14.59 8.51 13.53
N ILE A 56 13.28 8.25 13.27
CA ILE A 56 12.59 7.03 13.72
C ILE A 56 12.76 5.87 12.74
N SER A 57 13.04 6.14 11.46
CA SER A 57 13.25 5.15 10.40
C SER A 57 14.36 5.62 9.45
N PRO A 58 15.62 5.25 9.74
CA PRO A 58 16.77 5.66 8.92
C PRO A 58 16.72 5.21 7.46
N LYS A 59 15.95 4.16 7.13
CA LYS A 59 15.66 3.78 5.74
C LYS A 59 15.02 4.93 4.95
N GLY A 60 14.26 5.79 5.64
CA GLY A 60 13.55 6.91 5.03
C GLY A 60 12.54 6.49 3.97
N THR A 61 12.04 5.26 4.04
CA THR A 61 10.96 4.75 3.16
C THR A 61 9.60 5.04 3.76
N VAL A 62 8.53 4.86 2.99
CA VAL A 62 7.15 4.94 3.46
C VAL A 62 6.38 3.72 2.95
N PRO A 63 5.41 3.21 3.77
CA PRO A 63 4.90 3.76 5.02
C PRO A 63 5.81 3.50 6.23
N VAL A 64 5.65 4.32 7.26
CA VAL A 64 6.18 4.08 8.61
C VAL A 64 5.10 4.42 9.61
N LEU A 65 4.84 3.54 10.56
CA LEU A 65 3.89 3.73 11.64
C LEU A 65 4.63 3.85 12.97
N LEU A 66 4.54 5.01 13.61
CA LEU A 66 4.98 5.24 14.98
C LEU A 66 3.81 4.98 15.93
N LEU A 67 3.96 4.05 16.86
CA LEU A 67 2.96 3.69 17.85
C LEU A 67 2.90 4.70 19.01
N GLU A 68 1.80 4.71 19.74
CA GLU A 68 1.57 5.62 20.89
C GLU A 68 2.64 5.47 21.98
N GLU A 69 3.12 4.23 22.19
CA GLU A 69 4.17 3.86 23.14
C GLU A 69 5.60 4.05 22.61
N GLY A 70 5.78 4.55 21.39
CA GLY A 70 7.09 4.82 20.79
C GLY A 70 7.65 3.68 19.92
N GLY A 71 6.98 2.54 19.79
CA GLY A 71 7.35 1.47 18.86
C GLY A 71 7.19 1.91 17.40
N VAL A 72 8.03 1.41 16.49
CA VAL A 72 7.99 1.73 15.05
C VAL A 72 7.76 0.47 14.23
N ILE A 73 6.83 0.54 13.28
CA ILE A 73 6.58 -0.50 12.29
C ILE A 73 6.90 0.09 10.91
N GLU A 74 7.85 -0.53 10.20
CA GLU A 74 8.36 -0.01 8.92
C GLU A 74 7.85 -0.76 7.69
N GLU A 75 7.41 -2.02 7.84
CA GLU A 75 6.94 -2.82 6.71
C GLU A 75 5.43 -2.71 6.54
N SER A 76 5.00 -2.54 5.30
CA SER A 76 3.58 -2.28 5.00
C SER A 76 2.65 -3.43 5.40
N LEU A 77 3.10 -4.69 5.27
CA LEU A 77 2.33 -5.86 5.69
C LEU A 77 2.20 -5.93 7.20
N ASP A 78 3.28 -5.61 7.94
CA ASP A 78 3.24 -5.58 9.40
C ASP A 78 2.27 -4.50 9.90
N ILE A 79 2.20 -3.35 9.20
CA ILE A 79 1.20 -2.31 9.50
C ILE A 79 -0.22 -2.83 9.21
N MET A 80 -0.42 -3.58 8.12
CA MET A 80 -1.72 -4.19 7.82
C MET A 80 -2.13 -5.17 8.93
N HIS A 81 -1.25 -6.08 9.31
CA HIS A 81 -1.50 -7.05 10.38
C HIS A 81 -1.74 -6.37 11.73
N TRP A 82 -0.96 -5.34 12.05
CA TRP A 82 -1.17 -4.56 13.26
C TRP A 82 -2.56 -3.89 13.29
N ALA A 83 -2.96 -3.26 12.21
CA ALA A 83 -4.26 -2.57 12.14
C ALA A 83 -5.43 -3.56 12.23
N LEU A 84 -5.39 -4.64 11.43
CA LEU A 84 -6.43 -5.66 11.40
C LEU A 84 -6.44 -6.52 12.67
N GLY A 85 -5.28 -6.75 13.30
CA GLY A 85 -5.20 -7.41 14.61
C GLY A 85 -5.87 -6.63 15.75
N ARG A 86 -6.05 -5.31 15.61
CA ARG A 86 -6.83 -4.49 16.55
C ARG A 86 -8.34 -4.63 16.33
N SER A 87 -8.75 -4.69 15.07
CA SER A 87 -10.15 -4.85 14.66
C SER A 87 -10.21 -5.30 13.21
N ASP A 88 -10.85 -6.41 12.96
CA ASP A 88 -11.05 -6.97 11.62
C ASP A 88 -12.53 -7.31 11.36
N PRO A 89 -13.41 -6.29 11.29
CA PRO A 89 -14.86 -6.51 11.19
C PRO A 89 -15.27 -7.21 9.90
N GLN A 90 -14.40 -7.24 8.89
CA GLN A 90 -14.67 -7.87 7.60
C GLN A 90 -13.95 -9.21 7.41
N GLY A 91 -13.13 -9.67 8.38
CA GLY A 91 -12.40 -10.93 8.33
C GLY A 91 -11.31 -10.96 7.25
N TRP A 92 -10.59 -9.86 7.04
CA TRP A 92 -9.55 -9.79 6.00
C TRP A 92 -8.37 -10.72 6.28
N LEU A 93 -8.00 -10.91 7.56
CA LEU A 93 -6.91 -11.80 7.95
C LEU A 93 -7.18 -13.27 7.59
N GLU A 94 -8.46 -13.70 7.62
CA GLU A 94 -8.83 -15.06 7.23
C GLU A 94 -8.67 -15.32 5.72
N ARG A 95 -8.50 -14.26 4.91
CA ARG A 95 -8.36 -14.30 3.45
C ARG A 95 -6.98 -13.85 3.03
N GLU A 96 -5.97 -14.26 3.77
CA GLU A 96 -4.56 -14.04 3.45
C GLU A 96 -4.00 -15.23 2.67
N ASP A 97 -3.40 -14.95 1.51
CA ASP A 97 -2.55 -15.86 0.74
C ASP A 97 -1.11 -15.30 0.78
N ALA A 98 -0.35 -15.71 1.78
CA ALA A 98 1.00 -15.20 2.01
C ALA A 98 1.96 -15.51 0.84
N ASP A 99 1.79 -16.65 0.17
CA ASP A 99 2.61 -17.03 -0.97
C ASP A 99 2.33 -16.12 -2.17
N LEU A 100 1.06 -15.80 -2.42
CA LEU A 100 0.68 -14.89 -3.50
C LEU A 100 1.20 -13.46 -3.22
N ILE A 101 1.12 -13.01 -1.97
CA ILE A 101 1.67 -11.71 -1.55
C ILE A 101 3.19 -11.69 -1.72
N ALA A 102 3.90 -12.76 -1.33
CA ALA A 102 5.34 -12.86 -1.51
C ALA A 102 5.76 -12.83 -3.00
N ARG A 103 4.98 -13.48 -3.88
CA ARG A 103 5.20 -13.41 -5.34
C ARG A 103 4.97 -12.00 -5.88
N ASN A 104 3.98 -11.28 -5.35
CA ASN A 104 3.78 -9.87 -5.71
C ASN A 104 4.96 -9.00 -5.26
N ASP A 105 5.46 -9.17 -4.04
CA ASP A 105 6.50 -8.32 -3.45
C ASP A 105 7.89 -8.62 -4.01
N GLY A 106 8.13 -9.83 -4.47
CA GLY A 106 9.35 -10.26 -5.11
C GLY A 106 9.30 -10.10 -6.64
N PRO A 107 9.01 -11.18 -7.39
CA PRO A 107 9.14 -11.19 -8.84
C PRO A 107 8.22 -10.20 -9.57
N PHE A 108 6.96 -9.99 -9.12
CA PHE A 108 6.10 -9.01 -9.77
C PHE A 108 6.59 -7.58 -9.56
N LYS A 109 6.97 -7.24 -8.33
CA LYS A 109 7.52 -5.92 -8.01
C LYS A 109 8.81 -5.64 -8.76
N HIS A 110 9.67 -6.64 -8.91
CA HIS A 110 10.88 -6.54 -9.72
C HIS A 110 10.57 -6.19 -11.19
N ALA A 111 9.59 -6.89 -11.79
CA ALA A 111 9.17 -6.64 -13.17
C ALA A 111 8.50 -5.25 -13.30
N LEU A 112 7.61 -4.90 -12.37
CA LEU A 112 6.93 -3.61 -12.33
C LEU A 112 7.89 -2.42 -12.27
N ASP A 113 8.92 -2.47 -11.42
CA ASP A 113 9.87 -1.37 -11.28
C ASP A 113 10.67 -1.15 -12.57
N ARG A 114 11.10 -2.23 -13.22
CA ARG A 114 11.87 -2.17 -14.46
C ARG A 114 11.04 -1.80 -15.68
N TYR A 115 9.78 -2.18 -15.67
CA TYR A 115 8.82 -1.74 -16.68
C TYR A 115 8.53 -0.23 -16.54
N LYS A 116 8.30 0.24 -15.31
CA LYS A 116 7.88 1.62 -15.06
C LYS A 116 9.03 2.63 -15.04
N TYR A 117 10.23 2.20 -14.64
CA TYR A 117 11.41 3.05 -14.47
C TYR A 117 12.63 2.46 -15.18
N PRO A 118 12.55 2.18 -16.49
CA PRO A 118 13.62 1.49 -17.22
C PRO A 118 14.96 2.21 -17.13
N GLU A 119 14.96 3.55 -17.12
CA GLU A 119 16.19 4.35 -17.06
C GLU A 119 16.96 4.13 -15.74
N ARG A 120 16.25 3.82 -14.64
CA ARG A 120 16.88 3.56 -13.33
C ARG A 120 17.58 2.21 -13.27
N HIS A 121 17.17 1.29 -14.12
CA HIS A 121 17.60 -0.10 -14.07
C HIS A 121 18.42 -0.51 -15.30
N GLY A 122 18.52 0.36 -16.32
CA GLY A 122 19.17 0.03 -17.58
C GLY A 122 18.54 -1.18 -18.26
N SER A 123 17.20 -1.33 -18.17
CA SER A 123 16.48 -2.54 -18.59
C SER A 123 15.55 -2.27 -19.78
N ASP A 124 15.24 -3.34 -20.54
CA ASP A 124 14.18 -3.27 -21.55
C ASP A 124 12.80 -3.31 -20.89
N PRO A 125 11.99 -2.23 -20.97
CA PRO A 125 10.67 -2.20 -20.37
C PRO A 125 9.71 -3.24 -20.96
N LEU A 126 9.89 -3.65 -22.21
CA LEU A 126 8.99 -4.62 -22.86
C LEU A 126 9.22 -6.03 -22.34
N GLU A 127 10.46 -6.42 -22.06
CA GLU A 127 10.79 -7.69 -21.41
C GLU A 127 10.11 -7.77 -20.03
N HIS A 128 10.27 -6.73 -19.23
CA HIS A 128 9.71 -6.68 -17.88
C HIS A 128 8.17 -6.53 -17.87
N ARG A 129 7.60 -5.87 -18.88
CA ARG A 129 6.17 -5.86 -19.10
C ARG A 129 5.64 -7.27 -19.39
N ALA A 130 6.32 -8.03 -20.24
CA ALA A 130 5.93 -9.41 -20.55
C ALA A 130 6.04 -10.32 -19.31
N ALA A 131 7.10 -10.18 -18.50
CA ALA A 131 7.24 -10.91 -17.25
C ALA A 131 6.13 -10.56 -16.24
N GLY A 132 5.78 -9.29 -16.11
CA GLY A 132 4.65 -8.85 -15.30
C GLY A 132 3.31 -9.40 -15.78
N LEU A 133 3.08 -9.37 -17.09
CA LEU A 133 1.85 -9.93 -17.71
C LEU A 133 1.68 -11.41 -17.40
N ALA A 134 2.75 -12.21 -17.42
CA ALA A 134 2.68 -13.64 -17.08
C ALA A 134 2.12 -13.85 -15.66
N MET A 135 2.52 -13.00 -14.70
CA MET A 135 2.00 -13.05 -13.34
C MET A 135 0.56 -12.54 -13.23
N LEU A 136 0.17 -11.55 -14.04
CA LEU A 136 -1.21 -11.06 -14.08
C LEU A 136 -2.18 -12.12 -14.63
N ARG A 137 -1.73 -13.01 -15.52
CA ARG A 137 -2.52 -14.16 -15.98
C ARG A 137 -2.82 -15.16 -14.86
N ASP A 138 -1.92 -15.35 -13.91
CA ASP A 138 -2.21 -16.19 -12.74
C ASP A 138 -3.32 -15.55 -11.87
N LEU A 139 -3.33 -14.22 -11.74
CA LEU A 139 -4.41 -13.51 -11.04
C LEU A 139 -5.72 -13.60 -11.82
N GLU A 140 -5.69 -13.46 -13.14
CA GLU A 140 -6.84 -13.64 -14.03
C GLU A 140 -7.48 -15.02 -13.82
N GLU A 141 -6.67 -16.10 -13.83
CA GLU A 141 -7.18 -17.46 -13.63
C GLU A 141 -7.85 -17.63 -12.26
N ARG A 142 -7.27 -17.05 -11.19
CA ARG A 142 -7.88 -17.08 -9.85
C ARG A 142 -9.24 -16.39 -9.82
N LEU A 143 -9.35 -15.25 -10.49
CA LEU A 143 -10.56 -14.43 -10.55
C LEU A 143 -11.67 -15.02 -11.44
N THR A 144 -11.41 -16.08 -12.19
CA THR A 144 -12.47 -16.89 -12.84
C THR A 144 -13.28 -17.72 -11.83
N ARG A 145 -12.72 -17.99 -10.65
CA ARG A 145 -13.30 -18.87 -9.63
C ARG A 145 -14.00 -18.08 -8.52
N HIS A 146 -13.52 -16.89 -8.23
CA HIS A 146 -14.02 -16.03 -7.15
C HIS A 146 -14.00 -14.57 -7.57
N SER A 147 -14.82 -13.77 -6.93
CA SER A 147 -14.87 -12.33 -7.19
C SER A 147 -13.62 -11.57 -6.69
N ASN A 148 -12.84 -12.17 -5.80
CA ASN A 148 -11.57 -11.64 -5.27
C ASN A 148 -10.49 -12.73 -5.25
N LEU A 149 -9.23 -12.36 -4.96
CA LEU A 149 -8.07 -13.22 -5.16
C LEU A 149 -8.05 -14.50 -4.30
N SER A 150 -8.67 -14.46 -3.13
CA SER A 150 -8.70 -15.60 -2.19
C SER A 150 -10.11 -16.08 -1.86
N SER A 151 -11.16 -15.34 -2.20
CA SER A 151 -12.57 -15.70 -1.91
C SER A 151 -13.55 -14.78 -2.62
N GLU A 152 -14.86 -14.93 -2.35
CA GLU A 152 -15.87 -14.01 -2.87
C GLU A 152 -15.81 -12.62 -2.22
N ALA A 153 -15.41 -12.51 -0.96
CA ALA A 153 -15.25 -11.24 -0.28
C ALA A 153 -13.80 -10.74 -0.35
N MET A 154 -13.64 -9.41 -0.37
CA MET A 154 -12.33 -8.77 -0.30
C MET A 154 -11.59 -9.19 0.97
N GLY A 155 -10.29 -9.43 0.87
CA GLY A 155 -9.43 -9.79 1.98
C GLY A 155 -8.10 -9.04 1.98
N LEU A 156 -7.23 -9.45 2.91
CA LEU A 156 -5.87 -8.89 3.02
C LEU A 156 -5.11 -9.07 1.72
N THR A 157 -5.24 -10.21 1.05
CA THR A 157 -4.58 -10.49 -0.22
C THR A 157 -4.93 -9.46 -1.30
N ASP A 158 -6.22 -9.14 -1.44
CA ASP A 158 -6.66 -8.13 -2.42
C ASP A 158 -6.07 -6.75 -2.09
N ALA A 159 -6.19 -6.33 -0.84
CA ALA A 159 -5.66 -5.04 -0.39
C ALA A 159 -4.13 -4.95 -0.51
N ALA A 160 -3.44 -6.08 -0.36
CA ALA A 160 -1.99 -6.15 -0.51
C ALA A 160 -1.52 -6.10 -1.97
N ILE A 161 -2.28 -6.64 -2.91
CA ILE A 161 -1.86 -6.81 -4.30
C ILE A 161 -2.41 -5.71 -5.21
N MET A 162 -3.64 -5.27 -5.00
CA MET A 162 -4.33 -4.28 -5.84
C MET A 162 -3.51 -3.00 -6.10
N PRO A 163 -2.81 -2.40 -5.13
CA PRO A 163 -2.02 -1.20 -5.39
C PRO A 163 -0.91 -1.39 -6.43
N PHE A 164 -0.34 -2.58 -6.51
CA PHE A 164 0.73 -2.92 -7.45
C PHE A 164 0.19 -3.23 -8.83
N VAL A 165 -0.91 -3.99 -8.93
CA VAL A 165 -1.64 -4.21 -10.20
C VAL A 165 -2.09 -2.86 -10.77
N ARG A 166 -2.66 -1.99 -9.94
CA ARG A 166 -2.99 -0.62 -10.33
C ARG A 166 -1.78 0.13 -10.87
N GLN A 167 -0.63 0.06 -10.19
CA GLN A 167 0.57 0.76 -10.63
C GLN A 167 1.08 0.23 -11.97
N PHE A 168 0.99 -1.08 -12.20
CA PHE A 168 1.35 -1.72 -13.45
C PHE A 168 0.42 -1.26 -14.59
N ALA A 169 -0.89 -1.36 -14.39
CA ALA A 169 -1.91 -0.94 -15.35
C ALA A 169 -1.79 0.54 -15.73
N MET A 170 -1.50 1.42 -14.76
CA MET A 170 -1.37 2.86 -14.99
C MET A 170 -0.03 3.27 -15.63
N THR A 171 0.89 2.35 -15.88
CA THR A 171 2.12 2.64 -16.65
C THR A 171 1.80 2.82 -18.14
N ASP A 172 0.89 1.97 -18.66
CA ASP A 172 0.34 2.07 -20.02
C ASP A 172 -1.09 1.49 -19.97
N ARG A 173 -2.07 2.35 -19.72
CA ARG A 173 -3.46 1.92 -19.49
C ARG A 173 -4.08 1.34 -20.75
N ASP A 174 -3.84 1.94 -21.90
CA ASP A 174 -4.43 1.49 -23.18
C ASP A 174 -3.91 0.09 -23.54
N TRP A 175 -2.62 -0.15 -23.33
CA TRP A 175 -2.05 -1.48 -23.51
C TRP A 175 -2.62 -2.50 -22.51
N PHE A 176 -2.79 -2.13 -21.24
CA PHE A 176 -3.35 -3.03 -20.23
C PHE A 176 -4.80 -3.41 -20.55
N ASP A 177 -5.61 -2.44 -20.98
CA ASP A 177 -7.01 -2.66 -21.32
C ASP A 177 -7.18 -3.51 -22.60
N ALA A 178 -6.19 -3.53 -23.47
CA ALA A 178 -6.17 -4.38 -24.67
C ALA A 178 -5.74 -5.83 -24.38
N GLN A 179 -5.37 -6.17 -23.14
CA GLN A 179 -5.02 -7.56 -22.81
C GLN A 179 -6.26 -8.41 -22.53
N GLU A 180 -6.16 -9.71 -22.82
CA GLU A 180 -7.21 -10.70 -22.52
C GLU A 180 -7.21 -11.05 -21.02
N LEU A 181 -7.61 -10.08 -20.16
CA LEU A 181 -7.64 -10.17 -18.70
C LEU A 181 -8.97 -9.62 -18.16
N PRO A 182 -10.13 -10.08 -18.64
CA PRO A 182 -11.41 -9.45 -18.33
C PRO A 182 -11.78 -9.51 -16.85
N HIS A 183 -11.46 -10.60 -16.12
CA HIS A 183 -11.79 -10.71 -14.70
C HIS A 183 -10.86 -9.84 -13.85
N LEU A 184 -9.57 -9.76 -14.19
CA LEU A 184 -8.61 -8.91 -13.50
C LEU A 184 -8.91 -7.42 -13.74
N GLN A 185 -9.28 -7.05 -14.96
CA GLN A 185 -9.69 -5.67 -15.28
C GLN A 185 -10.95 -5.30 -14.50
N ALA A 186 -11.97 -6.14 -14.49
CA ALA A 186 -13.19 -5.92 -13.73
C ALA A 186 -12.94 -5.88 -12.21
N TRP A 187 -12.08 -6.74 -11.67
CA TRP A 187 -11.67 -6.74 -10.28
C TRP A 187 -10.96 -5.43 -9.93
N LEU A 188 -9.99 -5.00 -10.74
CA LEU A 188 -9.26 -3.76 -10.52
C LEU A 188 -10.20 -2.55 -10.54
N ASP A 189 -11.05 -2.43 -11.55
CA ASP A 189 -11.96 -1.30 -11.72
C ASP A 189 -12.99 -1.23 -10.58
N ARG A 190 -13.53 -2.39 -10.13
CA ARG A 190 -14.42 -2.45 -8.96
C ARG A 190 -13.75 -1.92 -7.69
N HIS A 191 -12.50 -2.33 -7.42
CA HIS A 191 -11.76 -1.84 -6.27
C HIS A 191 -11.43 -0.35 -6.38
N LEU A 192 -11.03 0.13 -7.55
CA LEU A 192 -10.73 1.55 -7.79
C LEU A 192 -11.97 2.46 -7.67
N ALA A 193 -13.16 1.94 -7.99
CA ALA A 193 -14.43 2.66 -7.84
C ALA A 193 -15.01 2.61 -6.41
N SER A 194 -14.42 1.83 -5.52
CA SER A 194 -14.95 1.66 -4.15
C SER A 194 -14.77 2.93 -3.30
N ASP A 195 -15.67 3.12 -2.32
CA ASP A 195 -15.53 4.15 -1.30
C ASP A 195 -14.24 3.97 -0.47
N LEU A 196 -13.90 2.73 -0.15
CA LEU A 196 -12.66 2.40 0.55
C LEU A 196 -11.42 2.94 -0.17
N PHE A 197 -11.33 2.73 -1.49
CA PHE A 197 -10.22 3.25 -2.28
C PHE A 197 -10.27 4.77 -2.43
N THR A 198 -11.45 5.34 -2.58
CA THR A 198 -11.62 6.80 -2.62
C THR A 198 -11.11 7.46 -1.34
N ARG A 199 -11.46 6.91 -0.17
CA ARG A 199 -10.95 7.34 1.14
C ARG A 199 -9.45 7.09 1.27
N CYS A 200 -8.94 5.93 0.82
CA CYS A 200 -7.51 5.63 0.78
C CYS A 200 -6.72 6.69 -0.01
N MET A 201 -7.30 7.21 -1.09
CA MET A 201 -6.68 8.18 -1.98
C MET A 201 -7.01 9.63 -1.64
N ALA A 202 -7.59 9.91 -0.47
CA ALA A 202 -7.85 11.27 0.00
C ALA A 202 -6.57 12.12 -0.04
N ARG A 203 -6.70 13.35 -0.56
CA ARG A 203 -5.57 14.28 -0.73
C ARG A 203 -5.38 15.08 0.54
N THR A 204 -4.15 15.10 1.04
CA THR A 204 -3.70 15.97 2.11
C THR A 204 -2.48 16.76 1.63
N LYS A 205 -2.23 17.92 2.24
CA LYS A 205 -0.99 18.66 1.99
C LYS A 205 0.21 17.88 2.57
N PRO A 206 1.42 18.04 2.01
CA PRO A 206 2.63 17.55 2.67
C PRO A 206 2.73 18.11 4.08
N TRP A 207 2.92 17.20 5.05
CA TRP A 207 2.98 17.56 6.46
C TRP A 207 4.24 18.38 6.79
N GLN A 208 4.08 19.34 7.69
CA GLN A 208 5.17 20.13 8.28
C GLN A 208 5.03 20.18 9.81
N PRO A 209 6.14 20.31 10.55
CA PRO A 209 6.09 20.52 12.00
C PRO A 209 5.20 21.72 12.36
N GLY A 210 4.25 21.50 13.28
CA GLY A 210 3.28 22.50 13.71
C GLY A 210 1.96 22.50 12.92
N ASP A 211 1.81 21.63 11.92
CA ASP A 211 0.50 21.44 11.27
C ASP A 211 -0.52 20.81 12.23
N GLU A 212 -1.78 21.19 12.06
CA GLU A 212 -2.89 20.53 12.74
C GLU A 212 -2.98 19.05 12.32
N PRO A 213 -3.20 18.12 13.27
CA PRO A 213 -3.28 16.70 12.99
C PRO A 213 -4.39 16.36 12.00
N VAL A 214 -4.07 15.61 10.95
CA VAL A 214 -5.04 15.02 10.04
C VAL A 214 -5.37 13.62 10.52
N ILE A 215 -6.61 13.39 10.97
CA ILE A 215 -7.04 12.06 11.43
C ILE A 215 -7.48 11.23 10.24
N PHE A 216 -6.96 10.01 10.16
CA PHE A 216 -7.19 9.05 9.09
C PHE A 216 -7.52 7.67 9.68
N GLY A 217 -8.43 6.92 9.03
CA GLY A 217 -8.79 5.56 9.43
C GLY A 217 -9.93 5.46 10.44
N ALA A 218 -10.15 6.48 11.26
CA ALA A 218 -11.27 6.48 12.20
C ALA A 218 -12.61 6.35 11.47
N ALA A 219 -13.52 5.54 12.06
CA ALA A 219 -14.89 5.36 11.57
C ALA A 219 -15.73 6.62 11.81
#